data_fb99555bb597d8f675c8ae62360007cb
#
_entry.id   fb99555bb597d8f675c8ae62360007cb
#
_cell.length_a   1.000
_cell.length_b   1.000
_cell.length_c   1.000
_cell.angle_alpha   90.00
_cell.angle_beta   90.00
_cell.angle_gamma   90.00
#
_symmetry.space_group_name_H-M   'P 1'
#
loop_
_entity.id
_entity.type
_entity.pdbx_description
1 polymer ?
#
loop_
_entity_poly.entity_id
_entity_poly.type
_entity_poly.pdbx_seq_one_letter_code
_entity_poly.pdbx_strand_id
1 'polypeptide(L)'
;AAIKRGLDLRGGVAFTMEVTDLNGSAADQSGASPMDKVVEIMSERLNAFGVAETLVRKKGDNAIEIQIPDKTSKENPEIIEGLQKPAKLEFRIVNVDSNFPPPSQEGQQETDEEDIPYVAMLRSDAQPDESPIWVRRLWSADGEIVEKAYARPDEAGGWEVGLDFTSEGGDEFGELTGEIAQMADPATGASGRLAIVLDGQLESAPTVKEKIDGGSAVISGNFSYREAKMLADILNNPLKVSLTIGEKYEVSPTLAAGALDSSLNACILGSILVISFMVLWYKIGGVVAVFSVGTNVLLVVALLAGIFQATFTLPGMAAIVLTIGMAVDANILIFERIREELR
;
A
#
# COMPACT_ATOMS: atom_id res chain seq x y z
N ALA A 1 -20.20 16.31 -8.74
CA ALA A 1 -19.30 15.33 -8.12
C ALA A 1 -20.10 14.04 -7.92
N ALA A 2 -19.55 12.92 -8.36
CA ALA A 2 -20.18 11.62 -8.13
C ALA A 2 -19.99 11.24 -6.65
N ILE A 3 -21.05 10.74 -6.01
CA ILE A 3 -20.99 10.26 -4.63
C ILE A 3 -20.11 9.00 -4.62
N LYS A 4 -19.01 9.03 -3.85
CA LYS A 4 -18.13 7.87 -3.67
C LYS A 4 -18.87 6.80 -2.87
N ARG A 5 -18.88 5.55 -3.37
CA ARG A 5 -19.50 4.41 -2.70
C ARG A 5 -18.45 3.68 -1.88
N GLY A 6 -18.78 3.31 -0.65
CA GLY A 6 -17.92 2.52 0.22
C GLY A 6 -17.83 1.05 -0.19
N LEU A 7 -16.94 0.34 0.47
CA LEU A 7 -16.67 -1.08 0.24
C LEU A 7 -17.94 -1.94 0.40
N ASP A 8 -18.81 -1.59 1.35
CA ASP A 8 -20.07 -2.29 1.64
C ASP A 8 -21.05 -2.25 0.46
N LEU A 9 -20.92 -1.26 -0.44
CA LEU A 9 -21.82 -1.03 -1.58
C LEU A 9 -21.25 -1.43 -2.93
N ARG A 10 -19.92 -1.59 -3.02
CA ARG A 10 -19.23 -1.98 -4.26
C ARG A 10 -18.59 -3.36 -4.15
N GLY A 11 -18.33 -3.81 -2.94
CA GLY A 11 -17.45 -4.93 -2.68
C GLY A 11 -15.99 -4.52 -2.80
N GLY A 12 -15.11 -5.43 -2.46
CA GLY A 12 -13.68 -5.22 -2.50
C GLY A 12 -13.00 -5.71 -1.23
N VAL A 13 -11.79 -5.22 -0.99
CA VAL A 13 -10.98 -5.65 0.15
C VAL A 13 -10.51 -4.45 0.97
N ALA A 14 -10.55 -4.58 2.29
CA ALA A 14 -9.95 -3.64 3.23
C ALA A 14 -8.86 -4.34 4.04
N PHE A 15 -7.76 -3.65 4.24
CA PHE A 15 -6.65 -4.08 5.08
C PHE A 15 -6.42 -3.05 6.17
N THR A 16 -6.22 -3.51 7.39
CA THR A 16 -5.59 -2.73 8.43
C THR A 16 -4.13 -3.16 8.50
N MET A 17 -3.21 -2.25 8.24
CA MET A 17 -1.78 -2.50 8.34
C MET A 17 -1.24 -1.79 9.58
N GLU A 18 -0.54 -2.54 10.41
CA GLU A 18 0.17 -1.99 11.57
C GLU A 18 1.56 -1.53 11.15
N VAL A 19 1.93 -0.34 11.59
CA VAL A 19 3.22 0.27 11.32
C VAL A 19 4.13 -0.02 12.51
N THR A 20 5.18 -0.80 12.27
CA THR A 20 6.24 -1.04 13.24
C THR A 20 7.44 -0.13 12.93
N ASP A 21 8.23 0.21 13.93
CA ASP A 21 9.46 1.01 13.82
C ASP A 21 9.26 2.49 13.41
N LEU A 22 8.19 3.13 13.90
CA LEU A 22 8.00 4.59 13.73
C LEU A 22 9.17 5.44 14.26
N ASN A 23 9.99 4.91 15.17
CA ASN A 23 11.12 5.62 15.78
C ASN A 23 12.34 5.75 14.85
N GLY A 24 12.41 5.01 13.75
CA GLY A 24 13.47 5.13 12.75
C GLY A 24 13.24 6.24 11.72
N SER A 25 12.01 6.71 11.59
CA SER A 25 11.68 7.87 10.76
C SER A 25 11.82 9.15 11.56
N ALA A 26 13.04 9.71 11.58
CA ALA A 26 13.25 11.07 12.10
C ALA A 26 12.24 12.01 11.42
N ALA A 27 11.58 12.85 12.23
CA ALA A 27 10.69 13.88 11.71
C ALA A 27 11.43 14.69 10.64
N ASP A 28 11.04 14.54 9.38
CA ASP A 28 11.58 15.35 8.30
C ASP A 28 11.30 16.82 8.60
N GLN A 29 12.15 17.71 8.11
CA GLN A 29 12.07 19.17 8.30
C GLN A 29 10.73 19.79 7.85
N SER A 30 9.83 19.01 7.23
CA SER A 30 8.51 19.42 6.76
C SER A 30 7.41 19.47 7.85
N GLY A 31 7.68 18.97 9.05
CA GLY A 31 6.71 18.98 10.17
C GLY A 31 5.52 18.03 10.00
N ALA A 32 5.48 17.21 8.95
CA ALA A 32 4.46 16.19 8.74
C ALA A 32 4.67 15.02 9.72
N SER A 33 3.59 14.46 10.24
CA SER A 33 3.66 13.25 11.06
C SER A 33 4.21 12.08 10.23
N PRO A 34 5.07 11.19 10.80
CA PRO A 34 5.55 10.00 10.08
C PRO A 34 4.41 9.18 9.44
N MET A 35 3.28 9.10 10.11
CA MET A 35 2.08 8.43 9.61
C MET A 35 1.45 9.13 8.38
N ASP A 36 1.56 10.47 8.26
CA ASP A 36 1.07 11.17 7.07
C ASP A 36 1.87 10.78 5.84
N LYS A 37 3.19 10.64 5.99
CA LYS A 37 4.09 10.21 4.93
C LYS A 37 3.84 8.76 4.51
N VAL A 38 3.56 7.86 5.46
CA VAL A 38 3.16 6.48 5.16
C VAL A 38 1.87 6.44 4.34
N VAL A 39 0.86 7.24 4.71
CA VAL A 39 -0.40 7.35 3.96
C VAL A 39 -0.18 7.88 2.54
N GLU A 40 0.68 8.89 2.38
CA GLU A 40 1.05 9.45 1.09
C GLU A 40 1.72 8.41 0.19
N ILE A 41 2.80 7.76 0.67
CA ILE A 41 3.52 6.72 -0.06
C ILE A 41 2.58 5.56 -0.44
N MET A 42 1.73 5.12 0.48
CA MET A 42 0.76 4.06 0.19
C MET A 42 -0.24 4.46 -0.88
N SER A 43 -0.69 5.71 -0.87
CA SER A 43 -1.58 6.24 -1.90
C SER A 43 -0.90 6.29 -3.26
N GLU A 44 0.37 6.69 -3.31
CA GLU A 44 1.16 6.72 -4.55
C GLU A 44 1.40 5.31 -5.10
N ARG A 45 1.77 4.35 -4.26
CA ARG A 45 1.94 2.94 -4.65
C ARG A 45 0.66 2.35 -5.23
N LEU A 46 -0.49 2.58 -4.58
CA LEU A 46 -1.78 2.11 -5.07
C LEU A 46 -2.16 2.73 -6.42
N ASN A 47 -1.89 4.03 -6.60
CA ASN A 47 -2.08 4.70 -7.87
C ASN A 47 -1.17 4.11 -8.96
N ALA A 48 0.10 3.83 -8.64
CA ALA A 48 1.07 3.22 -9.56
C ALA A 48 0.62 1.79 -9.98
N PHE A 49 0.02 1.02 -9.07
CA PHE A 49 -0.57 -0.28 -9.38
C PHE A 49 -1.85 -0.19 -10.22
N GLY A 50 -2.27 1.02 -10.58
CA GLY A 50 -3.45 1.25 -11.41
C GLY A 50 -4.77 0.95 -10.69
N VAL A 51 -4.78 1.00 -9.37
CA VAL A 51 -5.99 0.81 -8.56
C VAL A 51 -6.66 2.17 -8.37
N ALA A 52 -7.72 2.41 -9.12
CA ALA A 52 -8.48 3.66 -9.02
C ALA A 52 -9.38 3.67 -7.77
N GLU A 53 -9.64 4.87 -7.25
CA GLU A 53 -10.61 5.13 -6.17
C GLU A 53 -10.28 4.42 -4.84
N THR A 54 -9.01 4.18 -4.55
CA THR A 54 -8.59 3.64 -3.25
C THR A 54 -8.76 4.66 -2.14
N LEU A 55 -9.04 4.18 -0.93
CA LEU A 55 -9.07 5.00 0.27
C LEU A 55 -7.95 4.53 1.20
N VAL A 56 -7.00 5.43 1.47
CA VAL A 56 -5.94 5.21 2.46
C VAL A 56 -6.15 6.22 3.59
N ARG A 57 -6.27 5.74 4.81
CA ARG A 57 -6.46 6.61 5.97
C ARG A 57 -5.78 6.09 7.22
N LYS A 58 -5.45 6.98 8.14
CA LYS A 58 -4.96 6.59 9.46
C LYS A 58 -6.05 5.88 10.26
N LYS A 59 -5.68 4.84 10.99
CA LYS A 59 -6.52 4.12 11.96
C LYS A 59 -5.80 4.09 13.31
N GLY A 60 -6.07 5.08 14.16
CA GLY A 60 -5.32 5.28 15.40
C GLY A 60 -3.92 5.85 15.14
N ASP A 61 -2.99 5.59 16.08
CA ASP A 61 -1.66 6.20 16.07
C ASP A 61 -0.63 5.38 15.26
N ASN A 62 -0.82 4.06 15.16
CA ASN A 62 0.18 3.13 14.61
C ASN A 62 -0.37 2.26 13.48
N ALA A 63 -1.54 2.55 12.92
CA ALA A 63 -2.11 1.73 11.87
C ALA A 63 -2.67 2.59 10.74
N ILE A 64 -2.69 2.01 9.55
CA ILE A 64 -3.36 2.56 8.37
C ILE A 64 -4.45 1.59 7.89
N GLU A 65 -5.53 2.12 7.40
CA GLU A 65 -6.57 1.36 6.73
C GLU A 65 -6.55 1.67 5.24
N ILE A 66 -6.46 0.62 4.45
CA ILE A 66 -6.46 0.67 2.99
C ILE A 66 -7.71 -0.03 2.50
N GLN A 67 -8.53 0.66 1.71
CA GLN A 67 -9.72 0.10 1.08
C GLN A 67 -9.56 0.12 -0.44
N ILE A 68 -9.69 -1.05 -1.06
CA ILE A 68 -9.59 -1.26 -2.50
C ILE A 68 -10.95 -1.76 -2.99
N PRO A 69 -11.78 -0.89 -3.59
CA PRO A 69 -13.08 -1.29 -4.12
C PRO A 69 -12.94 -2.14 -5.39
N ASP A 70 -13.99 -2.90 -5.70
CA ASP A 70 -14.14 -3.73 -6.91
C ASP A 70 -13.06 -4.80 -7.14
N LYS A 71 -12.15 -5.01 -6.19
CA LYS A 71 -11.08 -6.00 -6.29
C LYS A 71 -11.17 -7.02 -5.17
N THR A 72 -10.97 -8.27 -5.51
CA THR A 72 -10.79 -9.34 -4.52
C THR A 72 -9.30 -9.64 -4.37
N SER A 73 -8.91 -10.09 -3.18
CA SER A 73 -7.51 -10.45 -2.92
C SER A 73 -7.04 -11.65 -3.75
N LYS A 74 -7.97 -12.46 -4.26
CA LYS A 74 -7.65 -13.60 -5.14
C LYS A 74 -7.30 -13.17 -6.56
N GLU A 75 -7.84 -12.05 -7.01
CA GLU A 75 -7.63 -11.55 -8.37
C GLU A 75 -6.31 -10.78 -8.53
N ASN A 76 -5.79 -10.22 -7.44
CA ASN A 76 -4.56 -9.42 -7.46
C ASN A 76 -3.72 -9.63 -6.18
N PRO A 77 -3.20 -10.83 -5.93
CA PRO A 77 -2.35 -11.11 -4.75
C PRO A 77 -1.09 -10.25 -4.75
N GLU A 78 -0.55 -9.95 -5.92
CA GLU A 78 0.66 -9.15 -6.13
C GLU A 78 0.55 -7.73 -5.54
N ILE A 79 -0.65 -7.12 -5.59
CA ILE A 79 -0.86 -5.78 -5.03
C ILE A 79 -0.67 -5.80 -3.52
N ILE A 80 -1.22 -6.83 -2.85
CA ILE A 80 -1.13 -6.98 -1.39
C ILE A 80 0.31 -7.19 -0.97
N GLU A 81 1.02 -8.07 -1.67
CA GLU A 81 2.42 -8.35 -1.42
C GLU A 81 3.29 -7.11 -1.68
N GLY A 82 3.07 -6.41 -2.79
CA GLY A 82 3.78 -5.18 -3.10
C GLY A 82 3.54 -4.03 -2.10
N LEU A 83 2.35 -3.98 -1.47
CA LEU A 83 2.08 -2.98 -0.43
C LEU A 83 2.83 -3.26 0.88
N GLN A 84 3.11 -4.51 1.19
CA GLN A 84 3.84 -4.89 2.41
C GLN A 84 5.35 -4.68 2.29
N LYS A 85 5.89 -4.74 1.07
CA LYS A 85 7.34 -4.61 0.83
C LYS A 85 7.80 -3.19 1.17
N PRO A 86 8.71 -3.01 2.15
CA PRO A 86 9.27 -1.70 2.45
C PRO A 86 10.10 -1.16 1.28
N ALA A 87 10.58 -2.03 0.40
CA ALA A 87 11.49 -1.74 -0.72
C ALA A 87 12.85 -1.22 -0.23
N LYS A 88 13.35 -1.81 0.83
CA LYS A 88 14.68 -1.52 1.32
C LYS A 88 15.70 -2.14 0.36
N LEU A 89 16.23 -1.31 -0.52
CA LEU A 89 17.29 -1.70 -1.45
C LEU A 89 18.64 -1.57 -0.75
N GLU A 90 19.44 -2.61 -0.83
CA GLU A 90 20.78 -2.63 -0.26
C GLU A 90 21.78 -3.20 -1.27
N PHE A 91 22.91 -2.54 -1.41
CA PHE A 91 24.05 -3.00 -2.21
C PHE A 91 25.11 -3.59 -1.27
N ARG A 92 25.45 -4.85 -1.46
CA ARG A 92 26.36 -5.59 -0.59
C ARG A 92 27.47 -6.25 -1.41
N ILE A 93 28.65 -6.35 -0.83
CA ILE A 93 29.78 -7.02 -1.45
C ILE A 93 29.64 -8.54 -1.28
N VAL A 94 29.80 -9.30 -2.36
CA VAL A 94 29.86 -10.76 -2.34
C VAL A 94 31.26 -11.20 -1.96
N ASN A 95 31.35 -12.20 -1.09
CA ASN A 95 32.63 -12.82 -0.77
C ASN A 95 33.20 -13.59 -1.96
N VAL A 96 34.42 -13.29 -2.34
CA VAL A 96 35.15 -13.96 -3.43
C VAL A 96 36.07 -15.08 -2.94
N ASP A 97 36.25 -15.21 -1.62
CA ASP A 97 37.08 -16.25 -1.05
C ASP A 97 36.44 -17.63 -1.19
N SER A 98 37.04 -18.50 -1.96
CA SER A 98 36.60 -19.90 -2.16
C SER A 98 36.66 -20.76 -0.91
N ASN A 99 37.39 -20.33 0.12
CA ASN A 99 37.50 -21.03 1.40
C ASN A 99 36.48 -20.58 2.45
N PHE A 100 35.57 -19.75 2.06
CA PHE A 100 34.50 -19.29 2.95
C PHE A 100 33.19 -20.07 2.71
N PRO A 101 32.44 -20.53 3.75
CA PRO A 101 32.80 -20.41 5.17
C PRO A 101 34.07 -21.22 5.50
N PRO A 102 34.87 -20.76 6.48
CA PRO A 102 36.04 -21.51 6.89
C PRO A 102 35.63 -22.92 7.27
N PRO A 103 36.39 -23.98 6.88
CA PRO A 103 36.03 -25.35 7.18
C PRO A 103 35.84 -25.51 8.67
N SER A 104 34.69 -26.08 9.09
CA SER A 104 34.40 -26.38 10.47
C SER A 104 35.45 -27.40 10.96
N GLN A 105 36.41 -26.97 11.74
CA GLN A 105 37.31 -27.89 12.42
C GLN A 105 36.53 -28.52 13.56
N GLU A 106 36.31 -29.82 13.50
CA GLU A 106 35.74 -30.61 14.60
C GLU A 106 36.52 -30.31 15.88
N GLY A 107 35.90 -29.58 16.82
CA GLY A 107 36.47 -29.25 18.11
C GLY A 107 36.78 -27.77 18.39
N GLN A 108 36.55 -26.84 17.48
CA GLN A 108 36.53 -25.42 17.80
C GLN A 108 35.13 -25.02 18.30
N GLN A 109 35.10 -24.20 19.36
CA GLN A 109 33.86 -23.56 19.85
C GLN A 109 33.11 -22.95 18.69
N GLU A 110 31.80 -23.21 18.65
CA GLU A 110 30.89 -22.50 17.73
C GLU A 110 31.21 -21.00 17.80
N THR A 111 31.79 -20.49 16.73
CA THR A 111 31.93 -19.03 16.55
C THR A 111 30.50 -18.54 16.45
N ASP A 112 30.11 -17.66 17.38
CA ASP A 112 28.78 -17.05 17.33
C ASP A 112 28.54 -16.52 15.91
N GLU A 113 27.39 -16.84 15.33
CA GLU A 113 27.05 -16.42 13.94
C GLU A 113 27.17 -14.90 13.75
N GLU A 114 27.11 -14.14 14.87
CA GLU A 114 27.27 -12.67 14.87
C GLU A 114 28.72 -12.22 14.59
N ASP A 115 29.73 -13.03 14.85
CA ASP A 115 31.14 -12.68 14.59
C ASP A 115 31.56 -12.91 13.11
N ILE A 116 30.70 -13.55 12.30
CA ILE A 116 30.97 -13.79 10.89
C ILE A 116 30.57 -12.53 10.08
N PRO A 117 31.52 -11.88 9.35
CA PRO A 117 31.23 -10.64 8.60
C PRO A 117 30.35 -10.86 7.37
N TYR A 118 30.00 -12.11 7.06
CA TYR A 118 29.19 -12.50 5.90
C TYR A 118 27.96 -13.29 6.33
N VAL A 119 26.92 -13.23 5.51
CA VAL A 119 25.68 -13.99 5.66
C VAL A 119 25.38 -14.76 4.37
N ALA A 120 24.91 -15.99 4.50
CA ALA A 120 24.50 -16.81 3.38
C ALA A 120 23.13 -16.36 2.88
N MET A 121 23.01 -16.06 1.60
CA MET A 121 21.74 -15.69 0.96
C MET A 121 21.51 -16.56 -0.28
N LEU A 122 20.27 -17.00 -0.46
CA LEU A 122 19.81 -17.61 -1.70
C LEU A 122 19.14 -16.53 -2.55
N ARG A 123 19.27 -16.64 -3.88
CA ARG A 123 18.54 -15.78 -4.80
C ARG A 123 17.03 -16.04 -4.68
N SER A 124 16.23 -15.02 -4.94
CA SER A 124 14.75 -15.12 -4.92
C SER A 124 14.21 -16.15 -5.92
N ASP A 125 14.92 -16.38 -7.03
CA ASP A 125 14.60 -17.36 -8.08
C ASP A 125 15.47 -18.62 -8.05
N ALA A 126 16.22 -18.87 -6.93
CA ALA A 126 17.14 -19.99 -6.80
C ALA A 126 16.45 -21.35 -6.94
N GLN A 127 17.10 -22.26 -7.66
CA GLN A 127 16.65 -23.66 -7.73
C GLN A 127 17.03 -24.41 -6.43
N PRO A 128 16.33 -25.52 -6.08
CA PRO A 128 16.56 -26.24 -4.83
C PRO A 128 18.00 -26.73 -4.60
N ASP A 129 18.78 -26.90 -5.67
CA ASP A 129 20.16 -27.36 -5.63
C ASP A 129 21.20 -26.22 -5.74
N GLU A 130 20.77 -24.97 -5.77
CA GLU A 130 21.68 -23.83 -5.88
C GLU A 130 22.34 -23.51 -4.52
N SER A 131 23.66 -23.36 -4.53
CA SER A 131 24.43 -23.04 -3.33
C SER A 131 24.19 -21.58 -2.93
N PRO A 132 24.10 -21.28 -1.63
CA PRO A 132 23.95 -19.93 -1.15
C PRO A 132 25.17 -19.07 -1.51
N ILE A 133 24.92 -17.80 -1.73
CA ILE A 133 25.95 -16.79 -1.97
C ILE A 133 26.25 -16.09 -0.64
N TRP A 134 27.52 -15.99 -0.29
CA TRP A 134 27.95 -15.30 0.91
C TRP A 134 28.13 -13.83 0.65
N VAL A 135 27.33 -12.99 1.29
CA VAL A 135 27.35 -11.52 1.13
C VAL A 135 27.73 -10.84 2.44
N ARG A 136 28.41 -9.70 2.36
CA ARG A 136 28.79 -8.90 3.53
C ARG A 136 27.56 -8.59 4.36
N ARG A 137 27.60 -8.77 5.68
CA ARG A 137 26.47 -8.55 6.60
C ARG A 137 26.01 -7.09 6.59
N LEU A 138 26.95 -6.16 6.58
CA LEU A 138 26.67 -4.72 6.45
C LEU A 138 26.51 -4.35 4.97
N TRP A 139 25.53 -3.50 4.66
CA TRP A 139 25.43 -2.94 3.32
C TRP A 139 26.53 -1.90 3.09
N SER A 140 26.90 -1.72 1.84
CA SER A 140 27.92 -0.75 1.44
C SER A 140 27.27 0.52 0.90
N ALA A 141 26.08 0.41 0.29
CA ALA A 141 25.22 1.52 -0.10
C ALA A 141 23.75 1.06 0.00
N ASP A 142 22.83 1.99 0.15
CA ASP A 142 21.40 1.70 0.26
C ASP A 142 20.56 2.40 -0.84
N GLY A 143 19.25 2.25 -0.78
CA GLY A 143 18.33 2.80 -1.78
C GLY A 143 18.26 4.34 -1.81
N GLU A 144 18.82 5.04 -0.86
CA GLU A 144 18.81 6.51 -0.83
C GLU A 144 19.65 7.12 -1.96
N ILE A 145 20.60 6.35 -2.51
CA ILE A 145 21.40 6.76 -3.67
C ILE A 145 20.62 6.76 -5.00
N VAL A 146 19.44 6.10 -5.04
CA VAL A 146 18.60 5.99 -6.24
C VAL A 146 17.73 7.24 -6.38
N GLU A 147 17.87 7.94 -7.51
CA GLU A 147 17.02 9.07 -7.89
C GLU A 147 15.74 8.58 -8.58
N LYS A 148 15.90 7.59 -9.48
CA LYS A 148 14.80 7.08 -10.28
C LYS A 148 14.97 5.61 -10.66
N ALA A 149 13.89 4.85 -10.57
CA ALA A 149 13.80 3.48 -11.08
C ALA A 149 12.76 3.40 -12.22
N TYR A 150 13.01 2.55 -13.23
CA TYR A 150 12.10 2.36 -14.36
C TYR A 150 12.26 0.97 -14.99
N ALA A 151 11.14 0.43 -15.52
CA ALA A 151 11.19 -0.80 -16.26
C ALA A 151 11.72 -0.56 -17.67
N ARG A 152 12.65 -1.42 -18.15
CA ARG A 152 13.17 -1.38 -19.51
C ARG A 152 13.26 -2.80 -20.08
N PRO A 153 13.18 -2.98 -21.43
CA PRO A 153 13.40 -4.29 -22.03
C PRO A 153 14.86 -4.71 -21.90
N ASP A 154 15.07 -5.98 -21.63
CA ASP A 154 16.40 -6.59 -21.61
C ASP A 154 16.81 -7.05 -23.03
N GLU A 155 18.09 -7.37 -23.22
CA GLU A 155 18.62 -7.84 -24.53
C GLU A 155 18.10 -9.23 -24.90
N ALA A 156 17.64 -10.04 -23.94
CA ALA A 156 17.09 -11.38 -24.16
C ALA A 156 15.59 -11.38 -24.48
N GLY A 157 14.93 -10.21 -24.48
CA GLY A 157 13.50 -10.05 -24.72
C GLY A 157 12.62 -10.15 -23.48
N GLY A 158 13.24 -10.16 -22.30
CA GLY A 158 12.59 -10.00 -21.00
C GLY A 158 12.50 -8.54 -20.57
N TRP A 159 12.33 -8.34 -19.25
CA TRP A 159 12.29 -7.00 -18.64
C TRP A 159 13.24 -6.95 -17.45
N GLU A 160 13.83 -5.78 -17.25
CA GLU A 160 14.74 -5.47 -16.15
C GLU A 160 14.38 -4.11 -15.54
N VAL A 161 14.92 -3.80 -14.36
CA VAL A 161 14.71 -2.51 -13.71
C VAL A 161 15.97 -1.68 -13.81
N GLY A 162 15.89 -0.58 -14.56
CA GLY A 162 16.93 0.45 -14.62
C GLY A 162 16.88 1.33 -13.37
N LEU A 163 18.04 1.67 -12.85
CA LEU A 163 18.24 2.58 -11.73
C LEU A 163 19.11 3.74 -12.22
N ASP A 164 18.64 4.95 -12.01
CA ASP A 164 19.46 6.15 -12.15
C ASP A 164 19.75 6.68 -10.74
N PHE A 165 21.02 7.00 -10.49
CA PHE A 165 21.46 7.45 -9.18
C PHE A 165 21.49 8.98 -9.10
N THR A 166 21.36 9.50 -7.89
CA THR A 166 21.67 10.91 -7.61
C THR A 166 23.15 11.19 -7.93
N SER A 167 23.54 12.46 -8.06
CA SER A 167 24.94 12.80 -8.33
C SER A 167 25.90 12.26 -7.26
N GLU A 168 25.53 12.42 -5.98
CA GLU A 168 26.28 11.88 -4.84
C GLU A 168 26.24 10.35 -4.81
N GLY A 169 25.06 9.77 -5.07
CA GLY A 169 24.87 8.32 -5.14
C GLY A 169 25.63 7.67 -6.27
N GLY A 170 25.79 8.34 -7.42
CA GLY A 170 26.61 7.86 -8.53
C GLY A 170 28.08 7.78 -8.17
N ASP A 171 28.59 8.77 -7.42
CA ASP A 171 29.97 8.76 -6.91
C ASP A 171 30.17 7.63 -5.89
N GLU A 172 29.26 7.48 -4.93
CA GLU A 172 29.28 6.40 -3.92
C GLU A 172 29.21 5.01 -4.58
N PHE A 173 28.33 4.82 -5.53
CA PHE A 173 28.22 3.57 -6.29
C PHE A 173 29.46 3.31 -7.15
N GLY A 174 30.06 4.36 -7.71
CA GLY A 174 31.34 4.30 -8.42
C GLY A 174 32.47 3.83 -7.52
N GLU A 175 32.61 4.38 -6.31
CA GLU A 175 33.59 3.92 -5.33
C GLU A 175 33.40 2.48 -4.94
N LEU A 176 32.15 2.07 -4.62
CA LEU A 176 31.80 0.70 -4.29
C LEU A 176 32.14 -0.29 -5.40
N THR A 177 31.73 0.02 -6.64
CA THR A 177 32.03 -0.85 -7.80
C THR A 177 33.52 -0.88 -8.12
N GLY A 178 34.24 0.20 -7.88
CA GLY A 178 35.69 0.26 -7.96
C GLY A 178 36.39 -0.63 -6.94
N GLU A 179 35.94 -0.67 -5.68
CA GLU A 179 36.42 -1.60 -4.66
C GLU A 179 36.21 -3.05 -5.09
N ILE A 180 34.97 -3.37 -5.55
CA ILE A 180 34.61 -4.74 -5.98
C ILE A 180 35.44 -5.19 -7.21
N ALA A 181 35.67 -4.29 -8.17
CA ALA A 181 36.47 -4.61 -9.35
C ALA A 181 37.93 -4.95 -9.01
N GLN A 182 38.46 -4.34 -7.94
CA GLN A 182 39.84 -4.65 -7.45
C GLN A 182 39.90 -6.00 -6.71
N MET A 183 38.79 -6.58 -6.28
CA MET A 183 38.74 -7.89 -5.65
C MET A 183 38.88 -9.04 -6.67
N ALA A 184 38.90 -8.75 -7.96
CA ALA A 184 39.14 -9.78 -8.98
C ALA A 184 40.54 -10.37 -8.83
N ASP A 185 40.61 -11.71 -8.71
CA ASP A 185 41.87 -12.43 -8.62
C ASP A 185 42.23 -13.03 -9.99
N PRO A 186 43.25 -12.51 -10.64
CA PRO A 186 43.68 -13.02 -11.94
C PRO A 186 44.21 -14.46 -11.90
N ALA A 187 44.63 -14.95 -10.72
CA ALA A 187 45.18 -16.29 -10.56
C ALA A 187 44.11 -17.38 -10.47
N THR A 188 42.99 -17.08 -9.83
CA THR A 188 41.85 -18.00 -9.66
C THR A 188 40.73 -17.73 -10.69
N GLY A 189 40.77 -16.60 -11.40
CA GLY A 189 39.70 -16.15 -12.28
C GLY A 189 38.43 -15.69 -11.53
N ALA A 190 38.51 -15.57 -10.20
CA ALA A 190 37.40 -15.04 -9.40
C ALA A 190 37.23 -13.55 -9.71
N SER A 191 36.00 -13.16 -9.95
CA SER A 191 35.65 -11.76 -10.22
C SER A 191 34.80 -11.22 -9.06
N GLY A 192 35.01 -9.96 -8.71
CA GLY A 192 34.18 -9.29 -7.74
C GLY A 192 32.71 -9.27 -8.18
N ARG A 193 31.80 -9.43 -7.24
CA ARG A 193 30.36 -9.44 -7.49
C ARG A 193 29.66 -8.49 -6.53
N LEU A 194 28.66 -7.81 -7.04
CA LEU A 194 27.79 -6.92 -6.26
C LEU A 194 26.45 -7.64 -6.00
N ALA A 195 26.12 -7.86 -4.76
CA ALA A 195 24.80 -8.37 -4.39
C ALA A 195 23.80 -7.21 -4.28
N ILE A 196 22.68 -7.33 -4.99
CA ILE A 196 21.53 -6.45 -4.92
C ILE A 196 20.48 -7.15 -4.06
N VAL A 197 20.27 -6.62 -2.88
CA VAL A 197 19.37 -7.19 -1.86
C VAL A 197 18.17 -6.26 -1.71
N LEU A 198 16.98 -6.81 -1.84
CA LEU A 198 15.72 -6.12 -1.67
C LEU A 198 14.93 -6.77 -0.54
N ASP A 199 14.58 -5.98 0.48
CA ASP A 199 13.84 -6.45 1.66
C ASP A 199 14.46 -7.70 2.31
N GLY A 200 15.78 -7.78 2.32
CA GLY A 200 16.52 -8.89 2.90
C GLY A 200 16.62 -10.15 2.00
N GLN A 201 16.09 -10.09 0.78
CA GLN A 201 16.19 -11.16 -0.21
C GLN A 201 17.21 -10.79 -1.31
N LEU A 202 18.05 -11.73 -1.69
CA LEU A 202 19.01 -11.53 -2.77
C LEU A 202 18.30 -11.64 -4.12
N GLU A 203 18.16 -10.52 -4.82
CA GLU A 203 17.55 -10.48 -6.15
C GLU A 203 18.54 -10.85 -7.25
N SER A 204 19.74 -10.28 -7.20
CA SER A 204 20.79 -10.57 -8.18
C SER A 204 22.18 -10.35 -7.60
N ALA A 205 23.18 -10.97 -8.23
CA ALA A 205 24.57 -10.80 -7.83
C ALA A 205 25.47 -10.72 -9.10
N PRO A 206 25.37 -9.64 -9.88
CA PRO A 206 26.15 -9.46 -11.11
C PRO A 206 27.64 -9.35 -10.82
N THR A 207 28.45 -9.77 -11.79
CA THR A 207 29.90 -9.59 -11.77
C THR A 207 30.23 -8.16 -12.15
N VAL A 208 31.07 -7.50 -11.35
CA VAL A 208 31.58 -6.17 -11.60
C VAL A 208 32.98 -6.29 -12.22
N LYS A 209 33.12 -5.90 -13.49
CA LYS A 209 34.39 -5.99 -14.22
C LYS A 209 35.23 -4.74 -14.08
N GLU A 210 34.61 -3.60 -13.95
CA GLU A 210 35.23 -2.29 -13.87
C GLU A 210 34.40 -1.33 -13.03
N LYS A 211 34.98 -0.23 -12.60
CA LYS A 211 34.33 0.84 -11.92
C LYS A 211 33.18 1.39 -12.78
N ILE A 212 32.00 1.57 -12.20
CA ILE A 212 30.82 2.08 -12.87
C ILE A 212 30.62 3.55 -12.50
N ASP A 213 31.17 4.44 -13.32
CA ASP A 213 31.05 5.90 -13.14
C ASP A 213 29.81 6.50 -13.85
N GLY A 214 28.98 5.66 -14.45
CA GLY A 214 27.86 6.08 -15.31
C GLY A 214 26.62 6.60 -14.58
N GLY A 215 26.61 6.60 -13.25
CA GLY A 215 25.45 7.06 -12.46
C GLY A 215 24.19 6.22 -12.67
N SER A 216 24.30 5.00 -13.20
CA SER A 216 23.16 4.10 -13.42
C SER A 216 23.54 2.64 -13.24
N ALA A 217 22.57 1.82 -12.82
CA ALA A 217 22.68 0.37 -12.70
C ALA A 217 21.42 -0.34 -13.19
N VAL A 218 21.46 -1.67 -13.21
CA VAL A 218 20.34 -2.49 -13.66
C VAL A 218 20.16 -3.65 -12.72
N ILE A 219 18.91 -3.87 -12.28
CA ILE A 219 18.49 -5.09 -11.59
C ILE A 219 18.00 -6.06 -12.66
N SER A 220 18.81 -7.07 -12.95
CA SER A 220 18.47 -8.12 -13.91
C SER A 220 17.74 -9.25 -13.19
N GLY A 221 16.69 -9.79 -13.82
CA GLY A 221 15.91 -10.91 -13.32
C GLY A 221 14.97 -11.43 -14.41
N ASN A 222 14.27 -12.51 -14.12
CA ASN A 222 13.26 -13.02 -15.06
C ASN A 222 11.92 -12.32 -14.86
N PHE A 223 11.92 -10.99 -15.04
CA PHE A 223 10.73 -10.16 -14.81
C PHE A 223 9.83 -10.10 -16.04
N SER A 224 8.52 -10.17 -15.82
CA SER A 224 7.54 -9.66 -16.76
C SER A 224 7.53 -8.11 -16.74
N TYR A 225 6.95 -7.48 -17.75
CA TYR A 225 6.78 -6.01 -17.76
C TYR A 225 6.09 -5.49 -16.50
N ARG A 226 5.06 -6.21 -16.04
CA ARG A 226 4.26 -5.82 -14.89
C ARG A 226 5.08 -5.87 -13.59
N GLU A 227 5.86 -6.94 -13.40
CA GLU A 227 6.73 -7.10 -12.25
C GLU A 227 7.85 -6.07 -12.22
N ALA A 228 8.54 -5.86 -13.34
CA ALA A 228 9.59 -4.85 -13.46
C ALA A 228 9.04 -3.44 -13.20
N LYS A 229 7.86 -3.12 -13.74
CA LYS A 229 7.21 -1.83 -13.50
C LYS A 229 6.80 -1.67 -12.04
N MET A 230 6.19 -2.69 -11.44
CA MET A 230 5.79 -2.67 -10.04
C MET A 230 6.98 -2.48 -9.12
N LEU A 231 8.08 -3.20 -9.38
CA LEU A 231 9.33 -3.06 -8.62
C LEU A 231 9.90 -1.64 -8.75
N ALA A 232 9.93 -1.08 -9.96
CA ALA A 232 10.38 0.28 -10.18
C ALA A 232 9.52 1.31 -9.43
N ASP A 233 8.19 1.16 -9.47
CA ASP A 233 7.24 2.05 -8.78
C ASP A 233 7.43 1.97 -7.24
N ILE A 234 7.71 0.78 -6.70
CA ILE A 234 7.99 0.58 -5.28
C ILE A 234 9.34 1.21 -4.89
N LEU A 235 10.38 1.04 -5.71
CA LEU A 235 11.70 1.62 -5.47
C LEU A 235 11.70 3.16 -5.55
N ASN A 236 10.85 3.75 -6.37
CA ASN A 236 10.65 5.21 -6.41
C ASN A 236 9.96 5.76 -5.15
N ASN A 237 9.23 4.90 -4.41
CA ASN A 237 8.48 5.27 -3.20
C ASN A 237 8.82 4.30 -2.04
N PRO A 238 10.08 4.30 -1.55
CA PRO A 238 10.51 3.40 -0.49
C PRO A 238 9.84 3.75 0.85
N LEU A 239 9.47 2.73 1.61
CA LEU A 239 8.97 2.89 2.98
C LEU A 239 10.13 2.74 3.97
N LYS A 240 10.29 3.71 4.84
CA LYS A 240 11.29 3.64 5.94
C LYS A 240 10.77 2.90 7.18
N VAL A 241 9.58 2.28 7.07
CA VAL A 241 8.90 1.56 8.17
C VAL A 241 8.45 0.20 7.69
N SER A 242 8.41 -0.76 8.59
CA SER A 242 7.85 -2.08 8.31
C SER A 242 6.34 -2.08 8.49
N LEU A 243 5.63 -2.69 7.55
CA LEU A 243 4.17 -2.83 7.59
C LEU A 243 3.79 -4.31 7.74
N THR A 244 2.93 -4.59 8.69
CA THR A 244 2.35 -5.92 8.87
C THR A 244 0.84 -5.85 8.70
N ILE A 245 0.26 -6.83 7.99
CA ILE A 245 -1.20 -6.93 7.88
C ILE A 245 -1.74 -7.45 9.22
N GLY A 246 -2.49 -6.60 9.92
CA GLY A 246 -3.21 -6.97 11.14
C GLY A 246 -4.55 -7.61 10.79
N GLU A 247 -5.45 -6.86 10.18
CA GLU A 247 -6.80 -7.29 9.84
C GLU A 247 -7.04 -7.20 8.33
N LYS A 248 -7.72 -8.21 7.81
CA LYS A 248 -8.19 -8.24 6.42
C LYS A 248 -9.69 -8.45 6.40
N TYR A 249 -10.41 -7.56 5.74
CA TYR A 249 -11.83 -7.65 5.53
C TYR A 249 -12.15 -7.65 4.04
N GLU A 250 -12.90 -8.64 3.57
CA GLU A 250 -13.23 -8.78 2.15
C GLU A 250 -14.74 -8.92 1.97
N VAL A 251 -15.30 -8.08 1.11
CA VAL A 251 -16.72 -8.09 0.75
C VAL A 251 -16.84 -8.49 -0.72
N SER A 252 -17.55 -9.59 -0.96
CA SER A 252 -17.82 -10.00 -2.34
C SER A 252 -18.65 -8.93 -3.06
N PRO A 253 -18.28 -8.54 -4.30
CA PRO A 253 -19.06 -7.59 -5.09
C PRO A 253 -20.52 -8.00 -5.30
N THR A 254 -20.79 -9.30 -5.41
CA THR A 254 -22.16 -9.82 -5.55
C THR A 254 -23.00 -9.62 -4.30
N LEU A 255 -22.41 -9.80 -3.11
CA LEU A 255 -23.08 -9.55 -1.83
C LEU A 255 -23.33 -8.05 -1.64
N ALA A 256 -22.37 -7.22 -1.98
CA ALA A 256 -22.48 -5.76 -1.88
C ALA A 256 -23.60 -5.23 -2.79
N ALA A 257 -23.69 -5.69 -4.05
CA ALA A 257 -24.75 -5.31 -4.98
C ALA A 257 -26.14 -5.75 -4.46
N GLY A 258 -26.27 -6.98 -3.97
CA GLY A 258 -27.52 -7.47 -3.37
C GLY A 258 -27.94 -6.69 -2.12
N ALA A 259 -27.00 -6.31 -1.28
CA ALA A 259 -27.23 -5.48 -0.10
C ALA A 259 -27.69 -4.06 -0.49
N LEU A 260 -27.07 -3.46 -1.52
CA LEU A 260 -27.46 -2.15 -2.03
C LEU A 260 -28.90 -2.15 -2.55
N ASP A 261 -29.26 -3.11 -3.43
CA ASP A 261 -30.61 -3.20 -3.99
C ASP A 261 -31.67 -3.42 -2.91
N SER A 262 -31.39 -4.31 -1.97
CA SER A 262 -32.30 -4.55 -0.85
C SER A 262 -32.47 -3.32 0.03
N SER A 263 -31.40 -2.61 0.32
CA SER A 263 -31.43 -1.39 1.14
C SER A 263 -32.17 -0.25 0.45
N LEU A 264 -31.94 -0.06 -0.86
CA LEU A 264 -32.68 0.94 -1.65
C LEU A 264 -34.17 0.64 -1.68
N ASN A 265 -34.56 -0.61 -1.92
CA ASN A 265 -35.96 -1.02 -1.91
C ASN A 265 -36.62 -0.81 -0.53
N ALA A 266 -35.91 -1.13 0.55
CA ALA A 266 -36.38 -0.88 1.91
C ALA A 266 -36.53 0.63 2.20
N CYS A 267 -35.58 1.45 1.78
CA CYS A 267 -35.66 2.92 1.92
C CYS A 267 -36.86 3.49 1.15
N ILE A 268 -37.07 3.06 -0.09
CA ILE A 268 -38.19 3.51 -0.92
C ILE A 268 -39.51 3.10 -0.27
N LEU A 269 -39.66 1.84 0.12
CA LEU A 269 -40.87 1.33 0.75
C LEU A 269 -41.17 2.06 2.07
N GLY A 270 -40.14 2.22 2.92
CA GLY A 270 -40.27 2.95 4.18
C GLY A 270 -40.67 4.41 3.98
N SER A 271 -40.07 5.09 2.99
CA SER A 271 -40.41 6.47 2.63
C SER A 271 -41.86 6.59 2.15
N ILE A 272 -42.34 5.69 1.30
CA ILE A 272 -43.73 5.69 0.83
C ILE A 272 -44.68 5.50 1.99
N LEU A 273 -44.40 4.58 2.92
CA LEU A 273 -45.23 4.37 4.10
C LEU A 273 -45.30 5.62 4.99
N VAL A 274 -44.17 6.26 5.27
CA VAL A 274 -44.11 7.47 6.09
C VAL A 274 -44.85 8.63 5.40
N ILE A 275 -44.62 8.86 4.11
CA ILE A 275 -45.32 9.89 3.34
C ILE A 275 -46.84 9.65 3.35
N SER A 276 -47.25 8.43 3.07
CA SER A 276 -48.66 8.06 3.07
C SER A 276 -49.32 8.31 4.44
N PHE A 277 -48.68 7.89 5.52
CA PHE A 277 -49.16 8.11 6.87
C PHE A 277 -49.29 9.61 7.18
N MET A 278 -48.28 10.41 6.88
CA MET A 278 -48.27 11.85 7.13
C MET A 278 -49.38 12.59 6.35
N VAL A 279 -49.57 12.25 5.07
CA VAL A 279 -50.59 12.88 4.23
C VAL A 279 -52.01 12.44 4.69
N LEU A 280 -52.21 11.16 4.99
CA LEU A 280 -53.53 10.68 5.40
C LEU A 280 -53.97 11.20 6.78
N TRP A 281 -53.03 11.33 7.72
CA TRP A 281 -53.33 11.72 9.10
C TRP A 281 -53.38 13.23 9.31
N TYR A 282 -52.37 13.95 8.74
CA TYR A 282 -52.23 15.39 8.93
C TYR A 282 -52.70 16.22 7.73
N LYS A 283 -53.19 15.59 6.65
CA LYS A 283 -53.72 16.28 5.43
C LYS A 283 -52.75 17.34 4.91
N ILE A 284 -53.15 18.62 4.89
CA ILE A 284 -52.35 19.74 4.39
C ILE A 284 -51.07 19.89 5.20
N GLY A 285 -51.11 19.77 6.52
CA GLY A 285 -49.93 19.76 7.39
C GLY A 285 -48.93 18.66 7.01
N GLY A 286 -49.47 17.48 6.69
CA GLY A 286 -48.66 16.33 6.25
C GLY A 286 -47.88 16.63 4.94
N VAL A 287 -48.51 17.33 3.98
CA VAL A 287 -47.83 17.73 2.74
C VAL A 287 -46.67 18.70 3.02
N VAL A 288 -46.89 19.67 3.93
CA VAL A 288 -45.83 20.62 4.34
C VAL A 288 -44.68 19.89 5.03
N ALA A 289 -45.00 18.93 5.92
CA ALA A 289 -43.98 18.13 6.59
C ALA A 289 -43.17 17.29 5.62
N VAL A 290 -43.80 16.63 4.65
CA VAL A 290 -43.11 15.85 3.61
C VAL A 290 -42.14 16.72 2.82
N PHE A 291 -42.56 17.93 2.45
CA PHE A 291 -41.66 18.87 1.75
C PHE A 291 -40.48 19.31 2.62
N SER A 292 -40.71 19.59 3.91
CA SER A 292 -39.68 19.96 4.87
C SER A 292 -38.66 18.81 5.04
N VAL A 293 -39.12 17.58 5.23
CA VAL A 293 -38.26 16.37 5.36
C VAL A 293 -37.47 16.14 4.07
N GLY A 294 -38.11 16.25 2.91
CA GLY A 294 -37.45 16.13 1.62
C GLY A 294 -36.31 17.15 1.43
N THR A 295 -36.56 18.40 1.80
CA THR A 295 -35.54 19.47 1.77
C THR A 295 -34.39 19.17 2.73
N ASN A 296 -34.69 18.69 3.94
CA ASN A 296 -33.68 18.31 4.93
C ASN A 296 -32.78 17.17 4.41
N VAL A 297 -33.35 16.11 3.86
CA VAL A 297 -32.58 14.97 3.29
C VAL A 297 -31.71 15.46 2.13
N LEU A 298 -32.26 16.27 1.23
CA LEU A 298 -31.50 16.82 0.09
C LEU A 298 -30.32 17.66 0.58
N LEU A 299 -30.50 18.47 1.61
CA LEU A 299 -29.46 19.30 2.20
C LEU A 299 -28.37 18.42 2.85
N VAL A 300 -28.75 17.39 3.62
CA VAL A 300 -27.79 16.45 4.23
C VAL A 300 -26.96 15.74 3.15
N VAL A 301 -27.61 15.21 2.11
CA VAL A 301 -26.90 14.53 1.02
C VAL A 301 -26.00 15.52 0.25
N ALA A 302 -26.45 16.74 0.01
CA ALA A 302 -25.65 17.77 -0.66
C ALA A 302 -24.40 18.18 0.15
N LEU A 303 -24.54 18.29 1.48
CA LEU A 303 -23.41 18.57 2.38
C LEU A 303 -22.40 17.42 2.39
N LEU A 304 -22.88 16.17 2.55
CA LEU A 304 -22.02 14.98 2.56
C LEU A 304 -21.27 14.83 1.23
N ALA A 305 -21.93 15.02 0.10
CA ALA A 305 -21.31 14.86 -1.21
C ALA A 305 -20.46 16.06 -1.64
N GLY A 306 -20.88 17.28 -1.30
CA GLY A 306 -20.25 18.52 -1.78
C GLY A 306 -19.11 19.01 -0.89
N ILE A 307 -19.36 19.15 0.41
CA ILE A 307 -18.40 19.74 1.35
C ILE A 307 -17.49 18.65 1.95
N PHE A 308 -18.08 17.59 2.47
CA PHE A 308 -17.33 16.57 3.20
C PHE A 308 -16.73 15.51 2.30
N GLN A 309 -17.13 15.41 1.03
CA GLN A 309 -16.71 14.37 0.08
C GLN A 309 -16.77 12.96 0.70
N ALA A 310 -17.78 12.76 1.56
CA ALA A 310 -17.90 11.54 2.37
C ALA A 310 -18.21 10.33 1.49
N THR A 311 -17.66 9.19 1.89
CA THR A 311 -17.95 7.91 1.25
C THR A 311 -19.28 7.37 1.75
N PHE A 312 -20.17 6.99 0.82
CA PHE A 312 -21.50 6.46 1.14
C PHE A 312 -21.38 4.98 1.51
N THR A 313 -21.83 4.60 2.69
CA THR A 313 -21.76 3.24 3.26
C THR A 313 -23.15 2.76 3.68
N LEU A 314 -23.33 1.45 3.92
CA LEU A 314 -24.58 0.90 4.47
C LEU A 314 -24.99 1.55 5.80
N PRO A 315 -24.10 1.73 6.80
CA PRO A 315 -24.41 2.49 8.01
C PRO A 315 -24.79 3.95 7.73
N GLY A 316 -24.16 4.59 6.71
CA GLY A 316 -24.50 5.94 6.29
C GLY A 316 -25.94 6.04 5.74
N MET A 317 -26.40 5.05 4.96
CA MET A 317 -27.80 4.98 4.52
C MET A 317 -28.76 4.80 5.70
N ALA A 318 -28.42 3.92 6.65
CA ALA A 318 -29.21 3.75 7.86
C ALA A 318 -29.33 5.05 8.69
N ALA A 319 -28.24 5.83 8.78
CA ALA A 319 -28.25 7.12 9.46
C ALA A 319 -29.18 8.14 8.78
N ILE A 320 -29.26 8.16 7.44
CA ILE A 320 -30.20 9.01 6.70
C ILE A 320 -31.64 8.62 7.02
N VAL A 321 -31.96 7.30 7.02
CA VAL A 321 -33.30 6.81 7.38
C VAL A 321 -33.66 7.22 8.80
N LEU A 322 -32.74 7.10 9.74
CA LEU A 322 -32.92 7.55 11.11
C LEU A 322 -33.18 9.06 11.19
N THR A 323 -32.44 9.86 10.43
CA THR A 323 -32.63 11.32 10.35
C THR A 323 -34.02 11.69 9.81
N ILE A 324 -34.51 10.93 8.81
CA ILE A 324 -35.89 11.09 8.30
C ILE A 324 -36.89 10.84 9.43
N GLY A 325 -36.72 9.75 10.20
CA GLY A 325 -37.59 9.42 11.32
C GLY A 325 -37.64 10.52 12.38
N MET A 326 -36.48 11.04 12.78
CA MET A 326 -36.42 12.15 13.77
C MET A 326 -37.00 13.46 13.22
N ALA A 327 -36.81 13.77 11.94
CA ALA A 327 -37.38 14.96 11.32
C ALA A 327 -38.93 14.86 11.23
N VAL A 328 -39.45 13.69 10.96
CA VAL A 328 -40.92 13.43 10.97
C VAL A 328 -41.46 13.60 12.37
N ASP A 329 -40.83 13.05 13.40
CA ASP A 329 -41.26 13.15 14.81
C ASP A 329 -41.34 14.60 15.28
N ALA A 330 -40.34 15.42 14.96
CA ALA A 330 -40.35 16.86 15.25
C ALA A 330 -41.54 17.59 14.59
N ASN A 331 -41.87 17.27 13.35
CA ASN A 331 -43.01 17.85 12.66
C ASN A 331 -44.34 17.37 13.27
N ILE A 332 -44.45 16.12 13.70
CA ILE A 332 -45.62 15.56 14.38
C ILE A 332 -45.90 16.31 15.68
N LEU A 333 -44.87 16.53 16.51
CA LEU A 333 -45.02 17.29 17.76
C LEU A 333 -45.55 18.70 17.54
N ILE A 334 -45.03 19.36 16.50
CA ILE A 334 -45.50 20.73 16.13
C ILE A 334 -46.96 20.70 15.72
N PHE A 335 -47.38 19.75 14.88
CA PHE A 335 -48.76 19.71 14.38
C PHE A 335 -49.75 19.24 15.48
N GLU A 336 -49.39 18.34 16.38
CA GLU A 336 -50.23 18.00 17.51
C GLU A 336 -50.39 19.19 18.46
N ARG A 337 -49.34 19.98 18.70
CA ARG A 337 -49.45 21.17 19.53
C ARG A 337 -50.36 22.23 18.89
N ILE A 338 -50.21 22.48 17.58
CA ILE A 338 -51.13 23.37 16.86
C ILE A 338 -52.57 22.88 16.96
N ARG A 339 -52.78 21.57 16.86
CA ARG A 339 -54.15 20.98 16.94
C ARG A 339 -54.77 21.08 18.34
N GLU A 340 -53.95 20.98 19.39
CA GLU A 340 -54.36 21.19 20.77
C GLU A 340 -54.79 22.65 21.01
N GLU A 341 -54.00 23.63 20.50
CA GLU A 341 -54.28 25.05 20.69
C GLU A 341 -55.49 25.54 19.86
N LEU A 342 -55.85 24.85 18.77
CA LEU A 342 -57.00 25.16 17.94
C LEU A 342 -58.31 24.49 18.41
N ARG A 343 -58.27 23.64 19.44
CA ARG A 343 -59.42 23.03 20.07
C ARG A 343 -59.88 23.84 21.27
#